data_c912ba16dd302386f0562424055ba533
#
_entry.id   c912ba16dd302386f0562424055ba533
#
_cell.length_a   1.000
_cell.length_b   1.000
_cell.length_c   1.000
_cell.angle_alpha   90.00
_cell.angle_beta   90.00
_cell.angle_gamma   90.00
#
_symmetry.space_group_name_H-M   'P 1'
#
loop_
_entity.id
_entity.type
_entity.pdbx_description
1 polymer ?
#
loop_
_entity_poly.entity_id
_entity_poly.type
_entity_poly.pdbx_seq_one_letter_code
_entity_poly.pdbx_strand_id
1 'polypeptide(L)'
;MSQAPATGVSTAGGAMALAGRSAVVTGASRGIGFAVAAALTSAGVRTWMVARHAERLHEAARRLGSNAFTVPCDVSDGEAVARAASVIGEALGGAPDVLVNNAGLFPLASVEATSPEVFAETMNVNVVAPFRFVRAFLGDMRARGSGHIVTLGSVSDRLAFPENGAYAASKNAQRAFHEVLRLEVRGSGVRTTLVSPGPTDTEIWDPVDPDNREGFPPRALMLRAEDVAEAVLWAVSRPGHVNVEELRLARS
;
A
#
# COMPACT_ATOMS: atom_id res chain seq x y z
N MET A 1 -6.00 -28.56 -39.30
CA MET A 1 -5.49 -27.45 -38.48
C MET A 1 -6.29 -27.47 -37.18
N SER A 2 -5.74 -28.09 -36.16
CA SER A 2 -6.40 -28.23 -34.84
C SER A 2 -6.04 -27.01 -33.96
N GLN A 3 -7.05 -26.24 -33.55
CA GLN A 3 -6.87 -25.17 -32.57
C GLN A 3 -6.77 -25.80 -31.17
N ALA A 4 -5.64 -25.54 -30.48
CA ALA A 4 -5.51 -25.87 -29.08
C ALA A 4 -6.39 -24.91 -28.24
N PRO A 5 -7.04 -25.40 -27.16
CA PRO A 5 -7.86 -24.54 -26.32
C PRO A 5 -6.95 -23.62 -25.48
N ALA A 6 -7.29 -22.34 -25.43
CA ALA A 6 -6.69 -21.37 -24.52
C ALA A 6 -6.93 -21.81 -23.08
N THR A 7 -5.88 -22.19 -22.36
CA THR A 7 -5.95 -22.48 -20.92
C THR A 7 -6.14 -21.15 -20.16
N GLY A 8 -7.37 -20.90 -19.74
CA GLY A 8 -7.68 -19.79 -18.83
C GLY A 8 -6.88 -19.95 -17.55
N VAL A 9 -6.09 -18.94 -17.19
CA VAL A 9 -5.39 -18.87 -15.91
C VAL A 9 -6.45 -18.78 -14.81
N SER A 10 -6.59 -19.84 -14.02
CA SER A 10 -7.55 -19.92 -12.93
C SER A 10 -7.13 -18.97 -11.80
N THR A 11 -7.87 -17.90 -11.61
CA THR A 11 -7.74 -16.98 -10.46
C THR A 11 -8.14 -17.63 -9.12
N ALA A 12 -8.85 -18.76 -9.14
CA ALA A 12 -9.30 -19.46 -7.95
C ALA A 12 -8.18 -20.09 -7.10
N GLY A 13 -7.07 -20.50 -7.72
CA GLY A 13 -5.93 -21.09 -7.01
C GLY A 13 -5.16 -20.10 -6.11
N GLY A 14 -5.16 -18.82 -6.46
CA GLY A 14 -4.45 -17.78 -5.69
C GLY A 14 -5.16 -17.36 -4.40
N ALA A 15 -6.48 -17.30 -4.42
CA ALA A 15 -7.27 -16.91 -3.25
C ALA A 15 -7.20 -17.96 -2.12
N MET A 16 -7.23 -19.26 -2.45
CA MET A 16 -7.06 -20.35 -1.46
C MET A 16 -5.68 -20.35 -0.79
N ALA A 17 -4.64 -19.85 -1.47
CA ALA A 17 -3.27 -19.79 -0.92
C ALA A 17 -3.09 -18.70 0.16
N LEU A 18 -4.03 -17.76 0.30
CA LEU A 18 -3.97 -16.64 1.25
C LEU A 18 -4.87 -16.84 2.47
N ALA A 19 -5.86 -17.73 2.41
CA ALA A 19 -6.80 -17.96 3.50
C ALA A 19 -6.07 -18.27 4.82
N GLY A 20 -6.48 -17.61 5.91
CA GLY A 20 -5.88 -17.74 7.23
C GLY A 20 -4.58 -16.96 7.45
N ARG A 21 -3.98 -16.37 6.43
CA ARG A 21 -2.84 -15.45 6.58
C ARG A 21 -3.28 -14.15 7.24
N SER A 22 -2.29 -13.37 7.64
CA SER A 22 -2.46 -12.07 8.29
C SER A 22 -1.88 -10.94 7.44
N ALA A 23 -2.55 -9.79 7.44
CA ALA A 23 -2.06 -8.59 6.76
C ALA A 23 -2.23 -7.34 7.61
N VAL A 24 -1.34 -6.37 7.41
CA VAL A 24 -1.48 -4.99 7.88
C VAL A 24 -1.59 -4.08 6.67
N VAL A 25 -2.58 -3.19 6.65
CA VAL A 25 -2.75 -2.19 5.58
C VAL A 25 -2.83 -0.81 6.20
N THR A 26 -1.87 0.07 5.89
CA THR A 26 -1.90 1.46 6.35
C THR A 26 -2.70 2.36 5.42
N GLY A 27 -3.37 3.39 5.96
CA GLY A 27 -4.27 4.23 5.19
C GLY A 27 -5.54 3.51 4.71
N ALA A 28 -6.02 2.51 5.48
CA ALA A 28 -7.03 1.56 5.04
C ALA A 28 -8.48 2.03 5.20
N SER A 29 -8.75 3.26 5.66
CA SER A 29 -10.12 3.74 5.88
C SER A 29 -10.84 4.21 4.61
N ARG A 30 -10.12 4.38 3.48
CA ARG A 30 -10.65 4.84 2.18
C ARG A 30 -9.70 4.54 1.02
N GLY A 31 -10.15 4.84 -0.20
CA GLY A 31 -9.33 4.78 -1.41
C GLY A 31 -8.64 3.45 -1.64
N ILE A 32 -7.42 3.48 -2.16
CA ILE A 32 -6.62 2.27 -2.48
C ILE A 32 -6.46 1.37 -1.25
N GLY A 33 -6.15 1.94 -0.08
CA GLY A 33 -5.95 1.15 1.14
C GLY A 33 -7.20 0.37 1.56
N PHE A 34 -8.38 0.97 1.44
CA PHE A 34 -9.64 0.28 1.68
C PHE A 34 -9.90 -0.83 0.64
N ALA A 35 -9.68 -0.55 -0.65
CA ALA A 35 -9.85 -1.55 -1.70
C ALA A 35 -8.89 -2.74 -1.51
N VAL A 36 -7.63 -2.49 -1.13
CA VAL A 36 -6.65 -3.55 -0.79
C VAL A 36 -7.12 -4.36 0.42
N ALA A 37 -7.59 -3.71 1.49
CA ALA A 37 -8.12 -4.41 2.65
C ALA A 37 -9.34 -5.26 2.27
N ALA A 38 -10.23 -4.75 1.42
CA ALA A 38 -11.38 -5.48 0.90
C ALA A 38 -10.97 -6.72 0.09
N ALA A 39 -10.02 -6.59 -0.82
CA ALA A 39 -9.51 -7.70 -1.62
C ALA A 39 -8.87 -8.79 -0.74
N LEU A 40 -8.07 -8.39 0.26
CA LEU A 40 -7.42 -9.31 1.19
C LEU A 40 -8.43 -10.04 2.09
N THR A 41 -9.38 -9.33 2.69
CA THR A 41 -10.41 -9.94 3.55
C THR A 41 -11.32 -10.89 2.77
N SER A 42 -11.67 -10.55 1.52
CA SER A 42 -12.43 -11.42 0.63
C SER A 42 -11.68 -12.69 0.25
N ALA A 43 -10.33 -12.64 0.24
CA ALA A 43 -9.47 -13.80 0.06
C ALA A 43 -9.23 -14.60 1.36
N GLY A 44 -9.94 -14.29 2.45
CA GLY A 44 -9.84 -14.98 3.73
C GLY A 44 -8.63 -14.55 4.59
N VAL A 45 -8.00 -13.41 4.28
CA VAL A 45 -6.88 -12.87 5.05
C VAL A 45 -7.39 -12.07 6.25
N ARG A 46 -6.87 -12.34 7.43
CA ARG A 46 -7.11 -11.52 8.63
C ARG A 46 -6.35 -10.19 8.46
N THR A 47 -7.07 -9.08 8.29
CA THR A 47 -6.49 -7.80 7.87
C THR A 47 -6.61 -6.74 8.96
N TRP A 48 -5.48 -6.29 9.49
CA TRP A 48 -5.38 -5.15 10.41
C TRP A 48 -5.32 -3.87 9.60
N MET A 49 -6.40 -3.12 9.67
CA MET A 49 -6.58 -1.83 9.01
C MET A 49 -6.08 -0.72 9.91
N VAL A 50 -5.11 0.05 9.43
CA VAL A 50 -4.49 1.16 10.18
C VAL A 50 -4.85 2.48 9.53
N ALA A 51 -5.45 3.42 10.28
CA ALA A 51 -5.72 4.79 9.84
C ALA A 51 -5.96 5.72 11.03
N ARG A 52 -5.87 7.04 10.80
CA ARG A 52 -5.93 8.07 11.83
C ARG A 52 -7.32 8.21 12.46
N HIS A 53 -8.37 8.23 11.65
CA HIS A 53 -9.73 8.52 12.11
C HIS A 53 -10.46 7.24 12.52
N ALA A 54 -10.59 7.01 13.83
CA ALA A 54 -11.14 5.78 14.41
C ALA A 54 -12.55 5.45 13.90
N GLU A 55 -13.47 6.42 13.91
CA GLU A 55 -14.87 6.20 13.50
C GLU A 55 -14.97 5.75 12.04
N ARG A 56 -14.29 6.47 11.12
CA ARG A 56 -14.25 6.10 9.70
C ARG A 56 -13.60 4.73 9.50
N LEU A 57 -12.56 4.42 10.27
CA LEU A 57 -11.88 3.14 10.19
C LEU A 57 -12.77 1.99 10.65
N HIS A 58 -13.50 2.16 11.77
CA HIS A 58 -14.47 1.19 12.26
C HIS A 58 -15.63 0.97 11.28
N GLU A 59 -16.13 2.04 10.66
CA GLU A 59 -17.17 1.93 9.63
C GLU A 59 -16.65 1.15 8.40
N ALA A 60 -15.46 1.48 7.92
CA ALA A 60 -14.83 0.76 6.82
C ALA A 60 -14.66 -0.73 7.14
N ALA A 61 -14.17 -1.08 8.33
CA ALA A 61 -13.97 -2.46 8.74
C ALA A 61 -15.30 -3.24 8.85
N ARG A 62 -16.37 -2.62 9.36
CA ARG A 62 -17.70 -3.25 9.41
C ARG A 62 -18.21 -3.68 8.04
N ARG A 63 -17.89 -2.94 6.99
CA ARG A 63 -18.26 -3.28 5.60
C ARG A 63 -17.51 -4.51 5.07
N LEU A 64 -16.34 -4.83 5.65
CA LEU A 64 -15.48 -5.95 5.22
C LEU A 64 -15.71 -7.24 6.01
N GLY A 65 -16.46 -7.17 7.12
CA GLY A 65 -16.81 -8.33 7.93
C GLY A 65 -15.76 -8.74 8.96
N SER A 66 -15.84 -9.98 9.43
CA SER A 66 -15.12 -10.49 10.61
C SER A 66 -13.59 -10.62 10.43
N ASN A 67 -13.08 -10.60 9.20
CA ASN A 67 -11.65 -10.67 8.93
C ASN A 67 -10.97 -9.29 8.96
N ALA A 68 -11.71 -8.19 9.19
CA ALA A 68 -11.18 -6.83 9.26
C ALA A 68 -11.07 -6.38 10.71
N PHE A 69 -9.86 -6.03 11.14
CA PHE A 69 -9.53 -5.53 12.47
C PHE A 69 -9.05 -4.10 12.37
N THR A 70 -9.36 -3.25 13.34
CA THR A 70 -9.03 -1.83 13.31
C THR A 70 -7.96 -1.48 14.32
N VAL A 71 -6.98 -0.68 13.89
CA VAL A 71 -5.96 -0.09 14.74
C VAL A 71 -5.86 1.41 14.43
N PRO A 72 -6.58 2.26 15.18
CA PRO A 72 -6.47 3.71 15.03
C PRO A 72 -5.03 4.16 15.30
N CYS A 73 -4.40 4.83 14.32
CA CYS A 73 -3.02 5.29 14.43
C CYS A 73 -2.80 6.46 13.47
N ASP A 74 -2.27 7.56 13.98
CA ASP A 74 -1.65 8.59 13.17
C ASP A 74 -0.24 8.13 12.81
N VAL A 75 -0.02 7.82 11.54
CA VAL A 75 1.27 7.29 11.08
C VAL A 75 2.39 8.35 11.08
N SER A 76 2.04 9.64 11.21
CA SER A 76 3.02 10.72 11.38
C SER A 76 3.66 10.71 12.77
N ASP A 77 2.97 10.17 13.77
CA ASP A 77 3.47 10.02 15.15
C ASP A 77 4.22 8.68 15.32
N GLY A 78 5.52 8.77 15.61
CA GLY A 78 6.36 7.58 15.79
C GLY A 78 5.99 6.71 16.97
N GLU A 79 5.51 7.30 18.08
CA GLU A 79 5.05 6.54 19.23
C GLU A 79 3.71 5.84 18.94
N ALA A 80 2.80 6.50 18.23
CA ALA A 80 1.56 5.87 17.79
C ALA A 80 1.83 4.67 16.87
N VAL A 81 2.80 4.79 15.95
CA VAL A 81 3.22 3.67 15.10
C VAL A 81 3.81 2.52 15.94
N ALA A 82 4.66 2.83 16.92
CA ALA A 82 5.23 1.81 17.80
C ALA A 82 4.15 1.07 18.59
N ARG A 83 3.19 1.81 19.18
CA ARG A 83 2.03 1.21 19.88
C ARG A 83 1.17 0.36 18.95
N ALA A 84 0.87 0.85 17.74
CA ALA A 84 0.09 0.10 16.75
C ALA A 84 0.80 -1.20 16.35
N ALA A 85 2.10 -1.15 16.11
CA ALA A 85 2.90 -2.34 15.77
C ALA A 85 2.93 -3.35 16.92
N SER A 86 3.05 -2.90 18.20
CA SER A 86 3.00 -3.77 19.38
C SER A 86 1.64 -4.48 19.49
N VAL A 87 0.53 -3.73 19.43
CA VAL A 87 -0.82 -4.30 19.48
C VAL A 87 -1.05 -5.35 18.39
N ILE A 88 -0.61 -5.08 17.17
CA ILE A 88 -0.69 -6.01 16.06
C ILE A 88 0.20 -7.23 16.30
N GLY A 89 1.44 -7.01 16.71
CA GLY A 89 2.40 -8.08 17.00
C GLY A 89 1.91 -9.01 18.10
N GLU A 90 1.36 -8.48 19.19
CA GLU A 90 0.76 -9.27 20.27
C GLU A 90 -0.43 -10.11 19.78
N ALA A 91 -1.33 -9.51 18.98
CA ALA A 91 -2.49 -10.20 18.42
C ALA A 91 -2.12 -11.32 17.42
N LEU A 92 -0.94 -11.20 16.78
CA LEU A 92 -0.44 -12.17 15.79
C LEU A 92 0.57 -13.17 16.38
N GLY A 93 1.14 -12.88 17.53
CA GLY A 93 2.30 -13.60 18.06
C GLY A 93 3.57 -13.36 17.25
N GLY A 94 3.71 -12.15 16.65
CA GLY A 94 4.84 -11.74 15.82
C GLY A 94 4.42 -10.87 14.64
N ALA A 95 5.22 -10.88 13.56
CA ALA A 95 4.94 -10.06 12.38
C ALA A 95 3.78 -10.60 11.52
N PRO A 96 3.04 -9.72 10.80
CA PRO A 96 2.06 -10.14 9.80
C PRO A 96 2.73 -10.91 8.64
N ASP A 97 1.92 -11.68 7.89
CA ASP A 97 2.40 -12.30 6.66
C ASP A 97 2.57 -11.29 5.52
N VAL A 98 1.73 -10.25 5.51
CA VAL A 98 1.76 -9.17 4.52
C VAL A 98 1.70 -7.81 5.21
N LEU A 99 2.63 -6.92 4.88
CA LEU A 99 2.60 -5.51 5.26
C LEU A 99 2.38 -4.67 4.00
N VAL A 100 1.28 -3.91 3.95
CA VAL A 100 0.98 -2.98 2.86
C VAL A 100 1.14 -1.54 3.35
N ASN A 101 2.24 -0.90 2.98
CA ASN A 101 2.52 0.50 3.22
C ASN A 101 1.82 1.34 2.15
N ASN A 102 0.60 1.82 2.45
CA ASN A 102 -0.23 2.59 1.54
C ASN A 102 -0.53 4.01 2.04
N ALA A 103 -0.52 4.27 3.34
CA ALA A 103 -0.77 5.62 3.86
C ALA A 103 0.10 6.67 3.18
N GLY A 104 -0.49 7.79 2.79
CA GLY A 104 0.24 8.85 2.09
C GLY A 104 -0.54 10.15 2.02
N LEU A 105 0.22 11.24 1.83
CA LEU A 105 -0.25 12.59 1.55
C LEU A 105 0.12 12.96 0.11
N PHE A 106 -0.73 13.77 -0.52
CA PHE A 106 -0.54 14.27 -1.88
C PHE A 106 -0.83 15.78 -1.93
N PRO A 107 0.05 16.62 -1.36
CA PRO A 107 -0.08 18.06 -1.51
C PRO A 107 0.36 18.49 -2.92
N LEU A 108 -0.38 19.41 -3.51
CA LEU A 108 -0.04 20.08 -4.76
C LEU A 108 0.13 21.58 -4.50
N ALA A 109 1.35 22.08 -4.69
CA ALA A 109 1.69 23.48 -4.62
C ALA A 109 3.01 23.71 -5.36
N SER A 110 3.22 24.93 -5.88
CA SER A 110 4.52 25.32 -6.42
C SER A 110 5.60 25.21 -5.33
N VAL A 111 6.87 25.11 -5.74
CA VAL A 111 7.99 25.05 -4.77
C VAL A 111 7.99 26.29 -3.86
N GLU A 112 7.67 27.45 -4.40
CA GLU A 112 7.60 28.71 -3.66
C GLU A 112 6.44 28.74 -2.65
N ALA A 113 5.29 28.15 -2.99
CA ALA A 113 4.11 28.08 -2.12
C ALA A 113 4.12 26.91 -1.14
N THR A 114 5.02 25.94 -1.32
CA THR A 114 5.13 24.79 -0.40
C THR A 114 5.92 25.20 0.84
N SER A 115 5.25 25.24 2.02
CA SER A 115 5.98 25.54 3.26
C SER A 115 6.91 24.38 3.65
N PRO A 116 8.00 24.66 4.40
CA PRO A 116 8.87 23.61 4.94
C PRO A 116 8.14 22.56 5.77
N GLU A 117 7.07 22.96 6.49
CA GLU A 117 6.26 22.07 7.33
C GLU A 117 5.47 21.08 6.48
N VAL A 118 4.83 21.54 5.40
CA VAL A 118 4.11 20.67 4.45
C VAL A 118 5.08 19.69 3.79
N PHE A 119 6.25 20.15 3.40
CA PHE A 119 7.29 19.29 2.85
C PHE A 119 7.73 18.22 3.86
N ALA A 120 8.05 18.63 5.09
CA ALA A 120 8.49 17.74 6.17
C ALA A 120 7.39 16.73 6.56
N GLU A 121 6.12 17.17 6.66
CA GLU A 121 5.00 16.27 6.94
C GLU A 121 4.80 15.24 5.82
N THR A 122 4.92 15.67 4.56
CA THR A 122 4.83 14.76 3.41
C THR A 122 5.93 13.69 3.46
N MET A 123 7.16 14.07 3.77
CA MET A 123 8.26 13.13 3.96
C MET A 123 8.02 12.20 5.15
N ASN A 124 7.53 12.73 6.26
CA ASN A 124 7.26 11.94 7.46
C ASN A 124 6.19 10.86 7.20
N VAL A 125 5.08 11.22 6.56
CA VAL A 125 3.99 10.27 6.28
C VAL A 125 4.36 9.30 5.15
N ASN A 126 4.95 9.78 4.04
CA ASN A 126 5.16 8.96 2.86
C ASN A 126 6.44 8.11 2.93
N VAL A 127 7.42 8.48 3.76
CA VAL A 127 8.74 7.81 3.82
C VAL A 127 9.03 7.26 5.21
N VAL A 128 8.97 8.13 6.24
CA VAL A 128 9.36 7.73 7.59
C VAL A 128 8.36 6.75 8.21
N ALA A 129 7.07 6.93 7.98
CA ALA A 129 6.05 6.01 8.50
C ALA A 129 6.17 4.59 7.92
N PRO A 130 6.28 4.38 6.59
CA PRO A 130 6.60 3.08 6.02
C PRO A 130 7.88 2.45 6.58
N PHE A 131 8.95 3.23 6.74
CA PHE A 131 10.19 2.76 7.35
C PHE A 131 9.95 2.25 8.78
N ARG A 132 9.17 2.96 9.60
CA ARG A 132 8.86 2.55 10.98
C ARG A 132 8.11 1.20 11.02
N PHE A 133 7.09 1.01 10.17
CA PHE A 133 6.37 -0.28 10.09
C PHE A 133 7.27 -1.41 9.60
N VAL A 134 8.09 -1.17 8.57
CA VAL A 134 9.08 -2.16 8.10
C VAL A 134 10.03 -2.53 9.24
N ARG A 135 10.60 -1.54 9.94
CA ARG A 135 11.52 -1.77 11.06
C ARG A 135 10.87 -2.58 12.18
N ALA A 136 9.59 -2.35 12.45
CA ALA A 136 8.88 -3.04 13.52
C ALA A 136 8.67 -4.55 13.22
N PHE A 137 8.44 -4.93 11.95
CA PHE A 137 8.06 -6.30 11.60
C PHE A 137 9.14 -7.10 10.90
N LEU A 138 10.15 -6.45 10.30
CA LEU A 138 11.14 -7.12 9.45
C LEU A 138 11.96 -8.18 10.20
N GLY A 139 12.30 -7.94 11.46
CA GLY A 139 13.06 -8.88 12.29
C GLY A 139 12.36 -10.23 12.41
N ASP A 140 11.08 -10.22 12.78
CA ASP A 140 10.28 -11.42 12.93
C ASP A 140 9.99 -12.11 11.59
N MET A 141 9.76 -11.33 10.51
CA MET A 141 9.61 -11.88 9.16
C MET A 141 10.87 -12.63 8.74
N ARG A 142 12.06 -12.08 9.00
CA ARG A 142 13.34 -12.73 8.71
C ARG A 142 13.56 -13.99 9.56
N ALA A 143 13.28 -13.90 10.86
CA ALA A 143 13.42 -15.04 11.79
C ALA A 143 12.51 -16.20 11.37
N ARG A 144 11.30 -15.90 10.90
CA ARG A 144 10.32 -16.88 10.38
C ARG A 144 10.69 -17.39 8.98
N GLY A 145 11.58 -16.72 8.23
CA GLY A 145 11.92 -17.05 6.85
C GLY A 145 10.78 -16.79 5.86
N SER A 146 9.83 -15.94 6.20
CA SER A 146 8.68 -15.61 5.35
C SER A 146 8.07 -14.26 5.70
N GLY A 147 7.54 -13.58 4.69
CA GLY A 147 6.86 -12.29 4.81
C GLY A 147 6.75 -11.64 3.44
N HIS A 148 5.86 -10.66 3.30
CA HIS A 148 5.75 -9.88 2.08
C HIS A 148 5.49 -8.42 2.41
N ILE A 149 6.39 -7.53 2.01
CA ILE A 149 6.26 -6.09 2.21
C ILE A 149 5.89 -5.45 0.87
N VAL A 150 4.69 -4.88 0.79
CA VAL A 150 4.18 -4.14 -0.36
C VAL A 150 4.28 -2.65 -0.07
N THR A 151 4.88 -1.90 -0.98
CA THR A 151 4.96 -0.44 -0.90
C THR A 151 4.13 0.17 -2.02
N LEU A 152 3.14 1.00 -1.67
CA LEU A 152 2.36 1.79 -2.64
C LEU A 152 3.17 3.05 -3.01
N GLY A 153 3.89 2.93 -4.13
CA GLY A 153 4.59 4.02 -4.79
C GLY A 153 3.64 4.94 -5.56
N SER A 154 4.10 5.42 -6.70
CA SER A 154 3.35 6.25 -7.66
C SER A 154 4.16 6.37 -8.94
N VAL A 155 3.52 6.68 -10.07
CA VAL A 155 4.26 7.14 -11.27
C VAL A 155 5.15 8.34 -10.97
N SER A 156 4.83 9.14 -9.94
CA SER A 156 5.63 10.28 -9.48
C SER A 156 6.96 9.88 -8.83
N ASP A 157 7.23 8.59 -8.64
CA ASP A 157 8.54 8.08 -8.23
C ASP A 157 9.59 8.15 -9.35
N ARG A 158 9.16 8.50 -10.58
CA ARG A 158 10.00 8.66 -11.79
C ARG A 158 9.61 9.84 -12.67
N LEU A 159 8.37 10.31 -12.56
CA LEU A 159 7.84 11.41 -13.37
C LEU A 159 7.58 12.63 -12.47
N ALA A 160 8.22 13.74 -12.80
CA ALA A 160 7.96 15.03 -12.16
C ALA A 160 7.02 15.87 -13.04
N PHE A 161 6.15 16.63 -12.40
CA PHE A 161 5.32 17.65 -13.03
C PHE A 161 5.19 18.88 -12.11
N PRO A 162 4.82 20.06 -12.63
CA PRO A 162 4.68 21.27 -11.83
C PRO A 162 3.80 21.02 -10.58
N GLU A 163 4.08 21.76 -9.50
CA GLU A 163 3.36 21.70 -8.22
C GLU A 163 3.45 20.37 -7.44
N ASN A 164 4.22 19.39 -7.93
CA ASN A 164 4.34 18.06 -7.35
C ASN A 164 5.63 17.88 -6.52
N GLY A 165 6.31 18.96 -6.14
CA GLY A 165 7.66 18.90 -5.56
C GLY A 165 7.77 18.04 -4.31
N ALA A 166 6.97 18.31 -3.29
CA ALA A 166 7.01 17.56 -2.03
C ALA A 166 6.62 16.07 -2.22
N TYR A 167 5.56 15.83 -3.00
CA TYR A 167 5.08 14.47 -3.25
C TYR A 167 6.08 13.67 -4.09
N ALA A 168 6.55 14.20 -5.21
CA ALA A 168 7.52 13.52 -6.07
C ALA A 168 8.82 13.22 -5.32
N ALA A 169 9.34 14.16 -4.52
CA ALA A 169 10.50 13.92 -3.66
C ALA A 169 10.26 12.75 -2.71
N SER A 170 9.09 12.72 -2.04
CA SER A 170 8.75 11.64 -1.11
C SER A 170 8.62 10.28 -1.81
N LYS A 171 8.00 10.22 -3.00
CA LYS A 171 7.84 8.96 -3.74
C LYS A 171 9.15 8.44 -4.32
N ASN A 172 10.06 9.33 -4.77
CA ASN A 172 11.42 8.95 -5.13
C ASN A 172 12.19 8.40 -3.93
N ALA A 173 12.13 9.05 -2.77
CA ALA A 173 12.77 8.57 -1.54
C ALA A 173 12.19 7.22 -1.10
N GLN A 174 10.86 7.05 -1.16
CA GLN A 174 10.18 5.80 -0.85
C GLN A 174 10.62 4.65 -1.77
N ARG A 175 10.74 4.90 -3.09
CA ARG A 175 11.25 3.93 -4.06
C ARG A 175 12.69 3.55 -3.75
N ALA A 176 13.58 4.53 -3.52
CA ALA A 176 14.98 4.26 -3.18
C ALA A 176 15.12 3.41 -1.91
N PHE A 177 14.34 3.73 -0.85
CA PHE A 177 14.27 2.92 0.36
C PHE A 177 13.80 1.49 0.06
N HIS A 178 12.75 1.33 -0.75
CA HIS A 178 12.24 0.01 -1.13
C HIS A 178 13.27 -0.82 -1.88
N GLU A 179 14.06 -0.21 -2.79
CA GLU A 179 15.12 -0.89 -3.52
C GLU A 179 16.22 -1.40 -2.59
N VAL A 180 16.65 -0.60 -1.61
CA VAL A 180 17.61 -1.02 -0.58
C VAL A 180 17.05 -2.18 0.24
N LEU A 181 15.81 -2.04 0.73
CA LEU A 181 15.13 -3.10 1.48
C LEU A 181 15.10 -4.42 0.71
N ARG A 182 14.76 -4.37 -0.59
CA ARG A 182 14.73 -5.54 -1.47
C ARG A 182 16.08 -6.27 -1.53
N LEU A 183 17.17 -5.51 -1.60
CA LEU A 183 18.52 -6.07 -1.62
C LEU A 183 18.88 -6.69 -0.27
N GLU A 184 18.53 -6.03 0.84
CA GLU A 184 18.83 -6.50 2.19
C GLU A 184 18.07 -7.76 2.60
N VAL A 185 16.86 -7.98 2.06
CA VAL A 185 16.06 -9.17 2.39
C VAL A 185 16.30 -10.34 1.44
N ARG A 186 17.19 -10.19 0.45
CA ARG A 186 17.50 -11.24 -0.52
C ARG A 186 17.98 -12.51 0.17
N GLY A 187 17.36 -13.64 -0.16
CA GLY A 187 17.68 -14.95 0.44
C GLY A 187 17.11 -15.19 1.83
N SER A 188 16.42 -14.22 2.44
CA SER A 188 15.81 -14.37 3.77
C SER A 188 14.41 -15.02 3.76
N GLY A 189 13.83 -15.28 2.60
CA GLY A 189 12.45 -15.74 2.45
C GLY A 189 11.42 -14.59 2.52
N VAL A 190 11.83 -13.36 2.85
CA VAL A 190 10.97 -12.17 2.81
C VAL A 190 10.93 -11.64 1.37
N ARG A 191 9.74 -11.33 0.89
CA ARG A 191 9.48 -10.74 -0.44
C ARG A 191 9.16 -9.26 -0.32
N THR A 192 9.42 -8.52 -1.38
CA THR A 192 9.06 -7.09 -1.46
C THR A 192 8.47 -6.77 -2.83
N THR A 193 7.41 -5.97 -2.87
CA THR A 193 6.78 -5.50 -4.11
C THR A 193 6.55 -4.00 -4.06
N LEU A 194 7.07 -3.27 -5.04
CA LEU A 194 6.73 -1.88 -5.28
C LEU A 194 5.56 -1.82 -6.27
N VAL A 195 4.44 -1.22 -5.88
CA VAL A 195 3.30 -1.00 -6.77
C VAL A 195 3.20 0.49 -7.04
N SER A 196 3.43 0.92 -8.28
CA SER A 196 3.45 2.32 -8.72
C SER A 196 2.28 2.60 -9.66
N PRO A 197 1.09 2.96 -9.12
CA PRO A 197 -0.07 3.30 -9.93
C PRO A 197 0.05 4.69 -10.53
N GLY A 198 -0.55 4.87 -11.70
CA GLY A 198 -0.94 6.16 -12.27
C GLY A 198 -2.05 6.83 -11.47
N PRO A 199 -2.60 7.94 -11.98
CA PRO A 199 -3.76 8.60 -11.37
C PRO A 199 -4.85 7.58 -11.10
N THR A 200 -5.30 7.52 -9.83
CA THR A 200 -6.31 6.55 -9.36
C THR A 200 -7.42 7.33 -8.69
N ASP A 201 -8.66 7.15 -9.14
CA ASP A 201 -9.84 7.85 -8.61
C ASP A 201 -10.10 7.46 -7.15
N THR A 202 -9.77 8.38 -6.28
CA THR A 202 -9.96 8.29 -4.83
C THR A 202 -10.14 9.69 -4.26
N GLU A 203 -10.56 9.79 -3.01
CA GLU A 203 -10.76 11.05 -2.29
C GLU A 203 -9.45 11.85 -2.07
N ILE A 204 -8.29 11.31 -2.44
CA ILE A 204 -7.02 12.05 -2.42
C ILE A 204 -7.03 13.22 -3.41
N TRP A 205 -7.88 13.13 -4.44
CA TRP A 205 -8.05 14.14 -5.47
C TRP A 205 -9.08 15.23 -5.11
N ASP A 206 -9.87 15.06 -4.02
CA ASP A 206 -10.92 16.03 -3.66
C ASP A 206 -10.40 17.49 -3.52
N PRO A 207 -9.22 17.74 -2.89
CA PRO A 207 -8.68 19.09 -2.81
C PRO A 207 -8.17 19.66 -4.14
N VAL A 208 -7.94 18.80 -5.13
CA VAL A 208 -7.37 19.15 -6.44
C VAL A 208 -8.46 19.50 -7.45
N ASP A 209 -9.63 18.85 -7.32
CA ASP A 209 -10.74 18.92 -8.28
C ASP A 209 -10.30 18.69 -9.74
N PRO A 210 -9.78 17.49 -10.06
CA PRO A 210 -9.14 17.21 -11.34
C PRO A 210 -10.09 17.32 -12.53
N ASP A 211 -11.40 17.21 -12.30
CA ASP A 211 -12.41 17.34 -13.37
C ASP A 211 -12.55 18.78 -13.88
N ASN A 212 -12.20 19.78 -13.03
CA ASN A 212 -12.26 21.20 -13.34
C ASN A 212 -10.85 21.86 -13.42
N ARG A 213 -9.78 21.09 -13.32
CA ARG A 213 -8.42 21.61 -13.31
C ARG A 213 -7.63 21.16 -14.55
N GLU A 214 -7.16 22.14 -15.34
CA GLU A 214 -6.33 21.89 -16.52
C GLU A 214 -5.00 21.20 -16.13
N GLY A 215 -4.52 20.29 -16.99
CA GLY A 215 -3.26 19.57 -16.78
C GLY A 215 -3.40 18.27 -15.98
N PHE A 216 -4.61 17.93 -15.47
CA PHE A 216 -4.88 16.68 -14.78
C PHE A 216 -5.90 15.83 -15.55
N PRO A 217 -5.77 14.50 -15.54
CA PRO A 217 -6.79 13.64 -16.12
C PRO A 217 -8.07 13.74 -15.29
N PRO A 218 -9.26 13.85 -15.92
CA PRO A 218 -10.51 13.77 -15.19
C PRO A 218 -10.67 12.41 -14.52
N ARG A 219 -11.44 12.35 -13.40
CA ARG A 219 -11.63 11.11 -12.62
C ARG A 219 -12.08 9.93 -13.47
N ALA A 220 -12.97 10.17 -14.45
CA ALA A 220 -13.44 9.14 -15.36
C ALA A 220 -12.32 8.50 -16.21
N LEU A 221 -11.17 9.14 -16.34
CA LEU A 221 -9.99 8.64 -17.03
C LEU A 221 -8.88 8.15 -16.08
N MET A 222 -9.14 8.02 -14.79
CA MET A 222 -8.21 7.45 -13.83
C MET A 222 -8.40 5.93 -13.68
N LEU A 223 -7.43 5.25 -13.07
CA LEU A 223 -7.60 3.88 -12.58
C LEU A 223 -8.64 3.88 -11.44
N ARG A 224 -9.30 2.76 -11.23
CA ARG A 224 -10.10 2.56 -10.02
C ARG A 224 -9.21 2.05 -8.89
N ALA A 225 -9.60 2.29 -7.65
CA ALA A 225 -8.89 1.76 -6.48
C ALA A 225 -8.83 0.22 -6.50
N GLU A 226 -9.86 -0.44 -7.02
CA GLU A 226 -9.96 -1.89 -7.17
C GLU A 226 -8.91 -2.44 -8.15
N ASP A 227 -8.59 -1.72 -9.24
CA ASP A 227 -7.57 -2.14 -10.21
C ASP A 227 -6.19 -2.25 -9.54
N VAL A 228 -5.89 -1.32 -8.62
CA VAL A 228 -4.66 -1.34 -7.83
C VAL A 228 -4.69 -2.46 -6.78
N ALA A 229 -5.84 -2.66 -6.13
CA ALA A 229 -6.03 -3.72 -5.14
C ALA A 229 -5.88 -5.12 -5.75
N GLU A 230 -6.41 -5.35 -6.96
CA GLU A 230 -6.24 -6.61 -7.69
C GLU A 230 -4.76 -6.88 -8.00
N ALA A 231 -4.00 -5.87 -8.41
CA ALA A 231 -2.56 -6.01 -8.65
C ALA A 231 -1.79 -6.37 -7.37
N VAL A 232 -2.13 -5.74 -6.23
CA VAL A 232 -1.56 -6.10 -4.92
C VAL A 232 -1.92 -7.54 -4.57
N LEU A 233 -3.20 -7.92 -4.65
CA LEU A 233 -3.67 -9.27 -4.34
C LEU A 233 -2.95 -10.30 -5.22
N TRP A 234 -2.83 -10.02 -6.52
CA TRP A 234 -2.10 -10.88 -7.45
C TRP A 234 -0.64 -11.06 -7.02
N ALA A 235 0.08 -10.00 -6.68
CA ALA A 235 1.48 -10.08 -6.27
C ALA A 235 1.66 -10.92 -5.00
N VAL A 236 0.82 -10.68 -3.97
CA VAL A 236 0.96 -11.37 -2.68
C VAL A 236 0.54 -12.85 -2.75
N SER A 237 -0.32 -13.21 -3.71
CA SER A 237 -0.77 -14.59 -3.95
C SER A 237 0.22 -15.47 -4.70
N ARG A 238 1.35 -14.91 -5.19
CA ARG A 238 2.35 -15.74 -5.88
C ARG A 238 3.01 -16.72 -4.93
N PRO A 239 3.46 -17.90 -5.43
CA PRO A 239 4.20 -18.86 -4.63
C PRO A 239 5.40 -18.22 -3.93
N GLY A 240 5.79 -18.72 -2.76
CA GLY A 240 6.82 -18.10 -1.92
C GLY A 240 8.20 -17.93 -2.58
N HIS A 241 8.53 -18.74 -3.58
CA HIS A 241 9.78 -18.63 -4.36
C HIS A 241 9.72 -17.57 -5.47
N VAL A 242 8.53 -16.99 -5.73
CA VAL A 242 8.33 -15.93 -6.75
C VAL A 242 8.24 -14.58 -6.06
N ASN A 243 9.18 -13.69 -6.34
CA ASN A 243 9.11 -12.30 -5.92
C ASN A 243 8.71 -11.42 -7.12
N VAL A 244 7.57 -10.75 -7.03
CA VAL A 244 7.16 -9.71 -7.98
C VAL A 244 7.77 -8.41 -7.49
N GLU A 245 8.88 -7.98 -8.09
CA GLU A 245 9.66 -6.86 -7.58
C GLU A 245 8.95 -5.51 -7.79
N GLU A 246 8.31 -5.34 -8.94
CA GLU A 246 7.62 -4.09 -9.29
C GLU A 246 6.40 -4.34 -10.17
N LEU A 247 5.34 -3.57 -9.91
CA LEU A 247 4.16 -3.44 -10.76
C LEU A 247 3.89 -1.97 -11.06
N ARG A 248 3.82 -1.62 -12.33
CA ARG A 248 3.44 -0.28 -12.78
C ARG A 248 2.10 -0.37 -13.47
N LEU A 249 1.15 0.42 -13.01
CA LEU A 249 -0.22 0.41 -13.51
C LEU A 249 -0.51 1.76 -14.17
N ALA A 250 -1.03 1.72 -15.37
CA ALA A 250 -1.51 2.88 -16.09
C ALA A 250 -2.84 2.53 -16.77
N ARG A 251 -3.65 3.55 -16.99
CA ARG A 251 -4.82 3.40 -17.85
C ARG A 251 -4.35 3.30 -19.31
N SER A 252 -4.96 2.43 -20.06
CA SER A 252 -4.78 2.27 -21.51
C SER A 252 -5.57 3.31 -22.29
#